data_df5ace57fcf52a903cd2a5e163b9cbdb
#
_entry.id   df5ace57fcf52a903cd2a5e163b9cbdb
#
_cell.length_a   1.000
_cell.length_b   1.000
_cell.length_c   1.000
_cell.angle_alpha   90.00
_cell.angle_beta   90.00
_cell.angle_gamma   90.00
#
_symmetry.space_group_name_H-M   'P 1'
#
loop_
_entity.id
_entity.type
_entity.pdbx_description
1 polymer ?
#
loop_
_entity_poly.entity_id
_entity_poly.type
_entity_poly.pdbx_seq_one_letter_code
_entity_poly.pdbx_strand_id
1 'polypeptide(L)'
;ASDVYKRQTMCCAVIDNFPRAQVKYIFNDRDDTVYPEGFATELEKQIAALEDVVITEDEIDFMRRKCYYLPEWFFNYLKGFRFNRHWAKAWQDDEGHLHVEFEGCWADTIFLEVKVLAIISDLFYEMTEQDKLFDYDSYYTKTYNKAERLLQAGCVFSDFGTRRRASFKAEDVVVRAMKDCYNSREWPGKFVGTSNVYLAMKHDVVPVGTMAHEFVCAIGGMYGPQMANNIAMNSWRNTFRGALGTYLYDSFGWNIFNLNFSEDFANLFKGLRIDSGDNREQLMRIVEKYRSFGIDPKSKQVIFSNALDTDAAIEIQKFAKDYCQPSFGIGTHFTNDFEGVKPMNIVIKLVAAKITEAWTFYNDTCKLSEDEGKHVGKPEVVRRFMQALNMQ
;
A
#
# COMPACT_ATOMS: atom_id res chain seq x y z
N ALA A 1 -5.90 4.94 16.74
CA ALA A 1 -4.93 4.78 15.66
C ALA A 1 -5.43 3.82 14.61
N SER A 2 -6.20 4.31 13.67
CA SER A 2 -6.67 3.50 12.55
C SER A 2 -5.52 3.16 11.60
N ASP A 3 -5.65 2.06 10.90
CA ASP A 3 -4.69 1.60 9.91
C ASP A 3 -4.92 2.26 8.55
N VAL A 4 -4.04 1.99 7.60
CA VAL A 4 -4.29 2.42 6.25
C VAL A 4 -5.42 1.62 5.61
N TYR A 5 -6.22 2.30 4.83
CA TYR A 5 -7.41 1.79 4.17
C TYR A 5 -7.23 0.45 3.44
N LYS A 6 -6.13 0.28 2.69
CA LYS A 6 -5.85 -0.97 1.96
C LYS A 6 -5.68 -2.18 2.87
N ARG A 7 -5.21 -2.00 4.13
CA ARG A 7 -5.05 -3.12 5.06
C ARG A 7 -6.39 -3.58 5.59
N GLN A 8 -7.28 -2.65 5.88
CA GLN A 8 -8.64 -2.97 6.33
C GLN A 8 -9.42 -3.70 5.25
N THR A 9 -9.39 -3.22 4.00
CA THR A 9 -10.08 -3.89 2.89
C THR A 9 -9.50 -5.27 2.58
N MET A 10 -8.17 -5.41 2.59
CA MET A 10 -7.54 -6.72 2.42
C MET A 10 -7.86 -7.66 3.59
N CYS A 11 -7.83 -7.19 4.84
CA CYS A 11 -8.21 -8.00 6.00
C CYS A 11 -9.64 -8.55 5.87
N CYS A 12 -10.59 -7.71 5.45
CA CYS A 12 -11.96 -8.15 5.16
C CYS A 12 -11.99 -9.28 4.13
N ALA A 13 -11.25 -9.13 3.00
CA ALA A 13 -11.17 -10.17 1.98
C ALA A 13 -10.44 -11.44 2.45
N VAL A 14 -9.43 -11.29 3.32
CA VAL A 14 -8.69 -12.42 3.92
C VAL A 14 -9.60 -13.22 4.85
N ILE A 15 -10.33 -12.58 5.74
CA ILE A 15 -11.25 -13.27 6.66
C ILE A 15 -12.34 -14.01 5.88
N ASP A 16 -12.85 -13.40 4.82
CA ASP A 16 -13.94 -13.97 4.00
C ASP A 16 -13.48 -15.18 3.16
N ASN A 17 -12.24 -15.20 2.66
CA ASN A 17 -11.77 -16.22 1.72
C ASN A 17 -10.65 -17.12 2.26
N PHE A 18 -9.85 -16.66 3.22
CA PHE A 18 -8.64 -17.33 3.73
C PHE A 18 -8.54 -17.25 5.27
N PRO A 19 -9.60 -17.54 6.04
CA PRO A 19 -9.69 -17.24 7.48
C PRO A 19 -8.65 -17.99 8.36
N ARG A 20 -8.03 -19.04 7.84
CA ARG A 20 -7.03 -19.86 8.56
C ARG A 20 -5.61 -19.69 8.04
N ALA A 21 -5.42 -18.84 7.03
CA ALA A 21 -4.11 -18.65 6.44
C ALA A 21 -3.11 -18.07 7.45
N GLN A 22 -1.88 -18.58 7.39
CA GLN A 22 -0.76 -18.11 8.19
C GLN A 22 0.31 -17.53 7.27
N VAL A 23 0.98 -16.50 7.71
CA VAL A 23 1.96 -15.78 6.89
C VAL A 23 3.20 -15.41 7.69
N LYS A 24 4.30 -15.16 6.94
CA LYS A 24 5.56 -14.60 7.46
C LYS A 24 5.95 -13.37 6.68
N TYR A 25 6.44 -12.37 7.41
CA TYR A 25 6.95 -11.13 6.85
C TYR A 25 8.37 -10.88 7.32
N ILE A 26 9.14 -10.20 6.47
CA ILE A 26 10.50 -9.77 6.79
C ILE A 26 10.65 -8.29 6.43
N PHE A 27 11.30 -7.56 7.32
CA PHE A 27 11.77 -6.20 7.08
C PHE A 27 12.98 -6.20 6.14
N ASN A 28 13.05 -5.20 5.28
CA ASN A 28 14.19 -4.97 4.40
C ASN A 28 14.46 -3.47 4.30
N ASP A 29 15.63 -3.06 4.74
CA ASP A 29 16.20 -1.75 4.48
C ASP A 29 17.04 -1.83 3.21
N ARG A 30 16.71 -1.00 2.22
CA ARG A 30 17.39 -0.98 0.92
C ARG A 30 18.59 -0.06 0.88
N ASP A 31 18.74 0.76 1.90
CA ASP A 31 19.85 1.72 2.04
C ASP A 31 20.94 1.20 2.99
N ASP A 32 20.76 -0.01 3.52
CA ASP A 32 21.72 -0.65 4.45
C ASP A 32 22.05 0.24 5.65
N THR A 33 21.02 0.82 6.25
CA THR A 33 21.16 1.80 7.34
C THR A 33 21.68 1.15 8.60
N VAL A 34 22.69 1.76 9.21
CA VAL A 34 23.12 1.44 10.58
C VAL A 34 22.25 2.24 11.55
N TYR A 35 21.50 1.53 12.38
CA TYR A 35 20.58 2.13 13.34
C TYR A 35 21.29 2.47 14.67
N PRO A 36 20.83 3.50 15.40
CA PRO A 36 21.38 3.84 16.71
C PRO A 36 21.36 2.66 17.68
N GLU A 37 22.30 2.61 18.60
CA GLU A 37 22.33 1.59 19.66
C GLU A 37 21.03 1.59 20.47
N GLY A 38 20.47 0.40 20.71
CA GLY A 38 19.21 0.24 21.44
C GLY A 38 17.95 0.49 20.61
N PHE A 39 18.07 0.79 19.32
CA PHE A 39 16.91 1.05 18.45
C PHE A 39 15.90 -0.10 18.45
N ALA A 40 16.37 -1.34 18.31
CA ALA A 40 15.47 -2.50 18.31
C ALA A 40 14.73 -2.67 19.64
N THR A 41 15.39 -2.37 20.77
CA THR A 41 14.76 -2.43 22.10
C THR A 41 13.65 -1.39 22.22
N GLU A 42 13.88 -0.16 21.73
CA GLU A 42 12.85 0.88 21.76
C GLU A 42 11.70 0.56 20.79
N LEU A 43 12.02 0.03 19.61
CA LEU A 43 11.02 -0.44 18.65
C LEU A 43 10.13 -1.53 19.24
N GLU A 44 10.69 -2.52 19.95
CA GLU A 44 9.91 -3.57 20.62
C GLU A 44 8.96 -3.01 21.69
N LYS A 45 9.39 -1.98 22.44
CA LYS A 45 8.49 -1.30 23.40
C LYS A 45 7.33 -0.62 22.70
N GLN A 46 7.58 0.06 21.58
CA GLN A 46 6.52 0.71 20.81
C GLN A 46 5.58 -0.31 20.13
N ILE A 47 6.11 -1.43 19.66
CA ILE A 47 5.29 -2.55 19.16
C ILE A 47 4.42 -3.13 20.29
N ALA A 48 4.99 -3.31 21.48
CA ALA A 48 4.23 -3.78 22.64
C ALA A 48 3.10 -2.81 23.03
N ALA A 49 3.33 -1.50 22.94
CA ALA A 49 2.30 -0.49 23.21
C ALA A 49 1.11 -0.53 22.23
N LEU A 50 1.25 -1.19 21.06
CA LEU A 50 0.13 -1.41 20.16
C LEU A 50 -0.98 -2.28 20.78
N GLU A 51 -0.68 -3.10 21.80
CA GLU A 51 -1.68 -3.94 22.48
C GLU A 51 -2.79 -3.10 23.15
N ASP A 52 -2.47 -1.86 23.54
CA ASP A 52 -3.42 -0.92 24.13
C ASP A 52 -4.23 -0.13 23.08
N VAL A 53 -3.87 -0.27 21.80
CA VAL A 53 -4.52 0.44 20.70
C VAL A 53 -5.82 -0.25 20.33
N VAL A 54 -6.92 0.48 20.48
CA VAL A 54 -8.26 0.04 20.11
C VAL A 54 -8.88 0.99 19.08
N ILE A 55 -9.73 0.47 18.21
CA ILE A 55 -10.52 1.32 17.34
C ILE A 55 -11.66 1.95 18.15
N THR A 56 -11.92 3.21 17.94
CA THR A 56 -12.99 3.95 18.63
C THR A 56 -14.34 3.79 17.93
N GLU A 57 -15.44 4.06 18.63
CA GLU A 57 -16.77 4.06 18.01
C GLU A 57 -16.88 5.15 16.91
N ASP A 58 -16.28 6.33 17.12
CA ASP A 58 -16.26 7.40 16.12
C ASP A 58 -15.54 6.97 14.83
N GLU A 59 -14.42 6.22 14.94
CA GLU A 59 -13.71 5.65 13.78
C GLU A 59 -14.58 4.62 13.06
N ILE A 60 -15.27 3.75 13.80
CA ILE A 60 -16.19 2.76 13.22
C ILE A 60 -17.33 3.48 12.49
N ASP A 61 -17.94 4.48 13.11
CA ASP A 61 -19.06 5.22 12.52
C ASP A 61 -18.61 6.02 11.27
N PHE A 62 -17.41 6.58 11.30
CA PHE A 62 -16.82 7.21 10.12
C PHE A 62 -16.65 6.18 9.00
N MET A 63 -16.03 5.03 9.28
CA MET A 63 -15.82 3.98 8.29
C MET A 63 -17.16 3.44 7.76
N ARG A 64 -18.16 3.24 8.62
CA ARG A 64 -19.51 2.80 8.23
C ARG A 64 -20.14 3.77 7.22
N ARG A 65 -19.97 5.08 7.40
CA ARG A 65 -20.46 6.09 6.46
C ARG A 65 -19.67 6.18 5.15
N LYS A 66 -18.34 6.06 5.22
CA LYS A 66 -17.46 6.28 4.04
C LYS A 66 -17.16 4.99 3.28
N CYS A 67 -17.17 3.84 3.95
CA CYS A 67 -16.78 2.53 3.41
C CYS A 67 -17.98 1.56 3.40
N TYR A 68 -19.07 1.97 2.74
CA TYR A 68 -20.36 1.26 2.69
C TYR A 68 -20.26 -0.20 2.19
N TYR A 69 -19.20 -0.55 1.51
CA TYR A 69 -18.90 -1.90 1.00
C TYR A 69 -18.29 -2.84 2.04
N LEU A 70 -17.90 -2.33 3.22
CA LEU A 70 -17.45 -3.17 4.33
C LEU A 70 -18.68 -3.71 5.08
N PRO A 71 -18.75 -5.03 5.31
CA PRO A 71 -19.91 -5.64 5.99
C PRO A 71 -19.88 -5.39 7.50
N GLU A 72 -21.05 -5.41 8.14
CA GLU A 72 -21.19 -5.15 9.59
C GLU A 72 -20.37 -6.13 10.45
N TRP A 73 -20.23 -7.39 10.03
CA TRP A 73 -19.41 -8.36 10.75
C TRP A 73 -17.95 -7.94 10.82
N PHE A 74 -17.44 -7.22 9.80
CA PHE A 74 -16.07 -6.73 9.78
C PHE A 74 -15.86 -5.58 10.78
N PHE A 75 -16.81 -4.68 10.94
CA PHE A 75 -16.76 -3.66 12.00
C PHE A 75 -16.77 -4.31 13.39
N ASN A 76 -17.55 -5.37 13.61
CA ASN A 76 -17.54 -6.12 14.86
C ASN A 76 -16.18 -6.81 15.09
N TYR A 77 -15.57 -7.37 14.05
CA TYR A 77 -14.20 -7.91 14.14
C TYR A 77 -13.20 -6.81 14.56
N LEU A 78 -13.23 -5.63 13.93
CA LEU A 78 -12.34 -4.52 14.26
C LEU A 78 -12.51 -4.04 15.71
N LYS A 79 -13.71 -3.99 16.24
CA LYS A 79 -13.98 -3.65 17.66
C LYS A 79 -13.33 -4.64 18.63
N GLY A 80 -13.34 -5.91 18.28
CA GLY A 80 -12.73 -6.98 19.06
C GLY A 80 -11.23 -7.15 18.84
N PHE A 81 -10.67 -6.58 17.77
CA PHE A 81 -9.28 -6.76 17.40
C PHE A 81 -8.32 -6.15 18.44
N ARG A 82 -7.28 -6.90 18.79
CA ARG A 82 -6.18 -6.44 19.64
C ARG A 82 -4.87 -6.91 19.02
N PHE A 83 -3.87 -6.04 19.02
CA PHE A 83 -2.52 -6.44 18.67
C PHE A 83 -1.96 -7.40 19.72
N ASN A 84 -1.07 -8.28 19.27
CA ASN A 84 -0.32 -9.15 20.14
C ASN A 84 1.18 -8.95 19.82
N ARG A 85 1.96 -8.53 20.81
CA ARG A 85 3.40 -8.28 20.67
C ARG A 85 4.16 -9.51 20.18
N HIS A 86 3.68 -10.72 20.46
CA HIS A 86 4.34 -11.96 20.07
C HIS A 86 4.25 -12.28 18.57
N TRP A 87 3.44 -11.53 17.80
CA TRP A 87 3.44 -11.66 16.34
C TRP A 87 4.67 -11.03 15.68
N ALA A 88 5.36 -10.12 16.37
CA ALA A 88 6.51 -9.40 15.85
C ALA A 88 7.75 -9.63 16.74
N LYS A 89 8.92 -9.64 16.10
CA LYS A 89 10.21 -9.69 16.76
C LYS A 89 11.15 -8.70 16.07
N ALA A 90 11.88 -7.90 16.84
CA ALA A 90 12.88 -6.98 16.33
C ALA A 90 14.23 -7.19 17.05
N TRP A 91 15.33 -7.10 16.31
CA TRP A 91 16.69 -7.14 16.88
C TRP A 91 17.66 -6.38 15.98
N GLN A 92 18.80 -6.02 16.51
CA GLN A 92 19.95 -5.51 15.75
C GLN A 92 21.03 -6.58 15.73
N ASP A 93 21.73 -6.69 14.59
CA ASP A 93 22.94 -7.50 14.51
C ASP A 93 24.16 -6.75 15.07
N ASP A 94 25.34 -7.41 15.05
CA ASP A 94 26.59 -6.86 15.57
C ASP A 94 27.10 -5.65 14.76
N GLU A 95 26.58 -5.45 13.53
CA GLU A 95 26.91 -4.34 12.64
C GLU A 95 25.91 -3.18 12.80
N GLY A 96 24.86 -3.37 13.61
CA GLY A 96 23.85 -2.37 13.92
C GLY A 96 22.69 -2.32 12.91
N HIS A 97 22.57 -3.29 12.00
CA HIS A 97 21.44 -3.38 11.10
C HIS A 97 20.19 -3.89 11.82
N LEU A 98 19.05 -3.33 11.45
CA LEU A 98 17.76 -3.70 12.03
C LEU A 98 17.13 -4.90 11.30
N HIS A 99 16.70 -5.87 12.07
CA HIS A 99 15.91 -7.01 11.62
C HIS A 99 14.54 -6.98 12.28
N VAL A 100 13.47 -7.17 11.48
CA VAL A 100 12.11 -7.32 12.00
C VAL A 100 11.39 -8.43 11.25
N GLU A 101 10.76 -9.32 11.98
CA GLU A 101 9.99 -10.43 11.44
C GLU A 101 8.59 -10.47 12.06
N PHE A 102 7.58 -10.83 11.27
CA PHE A 102 6.23 -11.12 11.75
C PHE A 102 5.81 -12.51 11.34
N GLU A 103 5.08 -13.18 12.22
CA GLU A 103 4.49 -14.49 11.92
C GLU A 103 3.15 -14.65 12.64
N GLY A 104 2.15 -15.19 11.96
CA GLY A 104 0.85 -15.48 12.57
C GLY A 104 -0.29 -15.60 11.57
N CYS A 105 -1.51 -15.59 12.09
CA CYS A 105 -2.71 -15.55 11.27
C CYS A 105 -2.69 -14.31 10.36
N TRP A 106 -2.97 -14.53 9.08
CA TRP A 106 -2.88 -13.45 8.10
C TRP A 106 -3.84 -12.29 8.42
N ALA A 107 -5.07 -12.60 8.83
CA ALA A 107 -6.05 -11.58 9.21
C ALA A 107 -5.56 -10.68 10.35
N ASP A 108 -4.75 -11.21 11.26
CA ASP A 108 -4.27 -10.49 12.44
C ASP A 108 -2.99 -9.71 12.14
N THR A 109 -2.02 -10.34 11.49
CA THR A 109 -0.71 -9.76 11.21
C THR A 109 -0.70 -8.76 10.08
N ILE A 110 -1.72 -8.73 9.22
CA ILE A 110 -1.86 -7.83 8.08
C ILE A 110 -1.79 -6.34 8.47
N PHE A 111 -2.17 -6.00 9.71
CA PHE A 111 -2.14 -4.63 10.22
C PHE A 111 -0.76 -4.16 10.69
N LEU A 112 0.23 -5.06 10.84
CA LEU A 112 1.53 -4.70 11.40
C LEU A 112 2.42 -3.93 10.41
N GLU A 113 2.45 -4.30 9.12
CA GLU A 113 3.43 -3.75 8.17
C GLU A 113 3.49 -2.22 8.19
N VAL A 114 2.38 -1.55 7.98
CA VAL A 114 2.37 -0.09 7.82
C VAL A 114 2.61 0.60 9.15
N LYS A 115 2.07 0.07 10.25
CA LYS A 115 2.28 0.63 11.60
C LYS A 115 3.74 0.54 12.00
N VAL A 116 4.34 -0.63 11.86
CA VAL A 116 5.75 -0.82 12.26
C VAL A 116 6.69 -0.03 11.37
N LEU A 117 6.43 0.06 10.05
CA LEU A 117 7.24 0.92 9.18
C LEU A 117 7.13 2.41 9.55
N ALA A 118 5.93 2.88 9.90
CA ALA A 118 5.75 4.26 10.37
C ALA A 118 6.46 4.50 11.71
N ILE A 119 6.39 3.54 12.65
CA ILE A 119 7.11 3.61 13.93
C ILE A 119 8.63 3.62 13.70
N ILE A 120 9.16 2.75 12.83
CA ILE A 120 10.59 2.73 12.50
C ILE A 120 11.03 4.08 11.95
N SER A 121 10.26 4.68 11.05
CA SER A 121 10.59 5.98 10.46
C SER A 121 10.55 7.11 11.51
N ASP A 122 9.48 7.20 12.29
CA ASP A 122 9.32 8.21 13.34
C ASP A 122 10.48 8.08 14.38
N LEU A 123 10.75 6.85 14.87
CA LEU A 123 11.78 6.56 15.86
C LEU A 123 13.20 6.83 15.35
N PHE A 124 13.46 6.51 14.07
CA PHE A 124 14.79 6.76 13.48
C PHE A 124 15.12 8.25 13.47
N TYR A 125 14.18 9.09 13.04
CA TYR A 125 14.42 10.53 13.02
C TYR A 125 14.53 11.12 14.42
N GLU A 126 13.76 10.61 15.39
CA GLU A 126 13.85 11.01 16.80
C GLU A 126 15.21 10.64 17.38
N MET A 127 15.65 9.39 17.29
CA MET A 127 16.91 8.93 17.88
C MET A 127 18.16 9.49 17.18
N THR A 128 18.05 9.91 15.92
CA THR A 128 19.13 10.59 15.18
C THR A 128 19.03 12.11 15.24
N GLU A 129 18.08 12.67 16.00
CA GLU A 129 17.81 14.10 16.14
C GLU A 129 17.48 14.83 14.81
N GLN A 130 17.15 14.11 13.74
CA GLN A 130 16.77 14.69 12.46
C GLN A 130 15.37 15.32 12.50
N ASP A 131 14.53 14.94 13.45
CA ASP A 131 13.23 15.53 13.72
C ASP A 131 13.33 17.03 14.09
N LYS A 132 14.48 17.50 14.61
CA LYS A 132 14.77 18.91 14.84
C LYS A 132 14.81 19.75 13.56
N LEU A 133 14.97 19.12 12.39
CA LEU A 133 14.94 19.76 11.08
C LEU A 133 13.51 19.92 10.53
N PHE A 134 12.48 19.39 11.22
CA PHE A 134 11.10 19.40 10.72
C PHE A 134 10.43 20.77 10.93
N ASP A 135 10.61 21.68 9.97
CA ASP A 135 9.85 22.93 9.89
C ASP A 135 8.47 22.65 9.27
N TYR A 136 7.46 22.46 10.11
CA TYR A 136 6.11 22.11 9.71
C TYR A 136 5.36 23.28 9.02
N ASP A 137 5.71 24.53 9.27
CA ASP A 137 5.07 25.69 8.64
C ASP A 137 5.57 25.87 7.20
N SER A 138 6.86 25.78 7.00
CA SER A 138 7.46 25.70 5.67
C SER A 138 6.93 24.48 4.90
N TYR A 139 6.80 23.34 5.58
CA TYR A 139 6.30 22.11 4.98
C TYR A 139 4.83 22.19 4.54
N TYR A 140 4.00 22.86 5.32
CA TYR A 140 2.62 23.18 4.92
C TYR A 140 2.60 23.97 3.62
N THR A 141 3.37 25.06 3.55
CA THR A 141 3.45 25.91 2.36
C THR A 141 3.97 25.14 1.15
N LYS A 142 5.03 24.34 1.32
CA LYS A 142 5.58 23.46 0.26
C LYS A 142 4.53 22.47 -0.25
N THR A 143 3.78 21.85 0.65
CA THR A 143 2.73 20.88 0.31
C THR A 143 1.55 21.54 -0.37
N TYR A 144 1.13 22.70 0.10
CA TYR A 144 0.08 23.50 -0.55
C TYR A 144 0.44 23.83 -2.00
N ASN A 145 1.68 24.26 -2.25
CA ASN A 145 2.16 24.55 -3.61
C ASN A 145 2.21 23.31 -4.51
N LYS A 146 2.62 22.13 -3.98
CA LYS A 146 2.55 20.86 -4.70
C LYS A 146 1.10 20.51 -5.10
N ALA A 147 0.17 20.64 -4.15
CA ALA A 147 -1.25 20.38 -4.40
C ALA A 147 -1.81 21.36 -5.45
N GLU A 148 -1.48 22.64 -5.36
CA GLU A 148 -1.90 23.65 -6.32
C GLU A 148 -1.48 23.30 -7.75
N ARG A 149 -0.22 22.93 -7.95
CA ARG A 149 0.32 22.52 -9.25
C ARG A 149 -0.41 21.31 -9.83
N LEU A 150 -0.66 20.29 -9.01
CA LEU A 150 -1.41 19.10 -9.42
C LEU A 150 -2.85 19.41 -9.79
N LEU A 151 -3.52 20.23 -8.98
CA LEU A 151 -4.90 20.66 -9.21
C LEU A 151 -5.04 21.49 -10.48
N GLN A 152 -4.12 22.43 -10.73
CA GLN A 152 -4.06 23.23 -11.95
C GLN A 152 -3.86 22.37 -13.21
N ALA A 153 -3.04 21.33 -13.11
CA ALA A 153 -2.79 20.40 -14.20
C ALA A 153 -3.94 19.42 -14.47
N GLY A 154 -5.01 19.45 -13.68
CA GLY A 154 -6.15 18.54 -13.81
C GLY A 154 -5.88 17.12 -13.25
N CYS A 155 -4.87 16.94 -12.39
CA CYS A 155 -4.60 15.66 -11.77
C CYS A 155 -5.67 15.29 -10.72
N VAL A 156 -6.07 14.02 -10.73
CA VAL A 156 -6.84 13.41 -9.65
C VAL A 156 -5.86 12.64 -8.78
N PHE A 157 -5.65 13.05 -7.52
CA PHE A 157 -4.59 12.47 -6.69
C PHE A 157 -5.00 12.22 -5.24
N SER A 158 -4.22 11.36 -4.58
CA SER A 158 -4.40 10.96 -3.19
C SER A 158 -3.07 10.82 -2.48
N ASP A 159 -3.07 11.01 -1.16
CA ASP A 159 -1.93 10.70 -0.32
C ASP A 159 -1.86 9.19 -0.02
N PHE A 160 -0.70 8.58 -0.32
CA PHE A 160 -0.35 7.19 -0.03
C PHE A 160 0.91 7.08 0.85
N GLY A 161 1.19 8.10 1.66
CA GLY A 161 2.50 8.29 2.30
C GLY A 161 2.69 7.70 3.69
N THR A 162 1.66 7.18 4.36
CA THR A 162 1.71 6.75 5.77
C THR A 162 2.92 5.87 6.11
N ARG A 163 3.28 4.93 5.23
CA ARG A 163 4.31 3.90 5.47
C ARG A 163 5.72 4.45 5.72
N ARG A 164 6.09 5.57 5.07
CA ARG A 164 7.42 6.18 5.10
C ARG A 164 7.36 7.67 5.42
N ARG A 165 6.33 8.07 6.13
CA ARG A 165 6.19 9.47 6.57
C ARG A 165 7.35 9.84 7.50
N ALA A 166 7.74 11.11 7.47
CA ALA A 166 8.75 11.63 8.38
C ALA A 166 8.28 11.58 9.85
N SER A 167 6.99 11.91 10.06
CA SER A 167 6.31 11.76 11.35
C SER A 167 4.79 11.73 11.15
N PHE A 168 4.05 11.35 12.21
CA PHE A 168 2.59 11.46 12.19
C PHE A 168 2.14 12.92 11.94
N LYS A 169 2.83 13.89 12.56
CA LYS A 169 2.55 15.31 12.39
C LYS A 169 2.83 15.78 10.96
N ALA A 170 3.85 15.23 10.30
CA ALA A 170 4.14 15.56 8.90
C ALA A 170 2.98 15.15 7.98
N GLU A 171 2.47 13.93 8.12
CA GLU A 171 1.34 13.46 7.32
C GLU A 171 0.06 14.24 7.63
N ASP A 172 -0.18 14.59 8.89
CA ASP A 172 -1.31 15.44 9.31
C ASP A 172 -1.27 16.82 8.64
N VAL A 173 -0.10 17.46 8.61
CA VAL A 173 0.13 18.73 7.92
C VAL A 173 -0.12 18.59 6.41
N VAL A 174 0.34 17.50 5.82
CA VAL A 174 0.15 17.20 4.38
C VAL A 174 -1.33 17.12 4.02
N VAL A 175 -2.10 16.32 4.74
CA VAL A 175 -3.53 16.14 4.46
C VAL A 175 -4.28 17.45 4.63
N ARG A 176 -3.95 18.22 5.67
CA ARG A 176 -4.53 19.55 5.91
C ARG A 176 -4.22 20.52 4.76
N ALA A 177 -2.94 20.65 4.37
CA ALA A 177 -2.53 21.57 3.32
C ALA A 177 -3.20 21.26 1.97
N MET A 178 -3.29 19.96 1.62
CA MET A 178 -3.96 19.51 0.39
C MET A 178 -5.46 19.81 0.40
N LYS A 179 -6.13 19.56 1.54
CA LYS A 179 -7.56 19.90 1.71
C LYS A 179 -7.78 21.38 1.61
N ASP A 180 -6.99 22.20 2.31
CA ASP A 180 -7.13 23.65 2.31
C ASP A 180 -6.90 24.21 0.90
N CYS A 181 -5.91 23.73 0.17
CA CYS A 181 -5.68 24.08 -1.22
C CYS A 181 -6.88 23.68 -2.10
N TYR A 182 -7.36 22.44 -1.98
CA TYR A 182 -8.49 21.97 -2.77
C TYR A 182 -9.77 22.78 -2.54
N ASN A 183 -10.00 23.21 -1.31
CA ASN A 183 -11.19 24.00 -0.94
C ASN A 183 -11.05 25.50 -1.20
N SER A 184 -9.87 25.99 -1.61
CA SER A 184 -9.62 27.43 -1.80
C SER A 184 -10.36 28.04 -2.99
N ARG A 185 -10.62 27.23 -4.02
CA ARG A 185 -11.33 27.63 -5.26
C ARG A 185 -11.75 26.38 -6.05
N GLU A 186 -12.43 26.54 -7.17
CA GLU A 186 -12.67 25.47 -8.13
C GLU A 186 -11.40 25.14 -8.93
N TRP A 187 -11.17 23.84 -9.15
CA TRP A 187 -10.00 23.31 -9.83
C TRP A 187 -10.39 22.35 -10.95
N PRO A 188 -9.63 22.28 -12.05
CA PRO A 188 -9.79 21.20 -13.02
C PRO A 188 -9.38 19.81 -12.48
N GLY A 189 -8.50 19.75 -11.47
CA GLY A 189 -8.07 18.55 -10.77
C GLY A 189 -8.86 18.29 -9.49
N LYS A 190 -8.49 17.20 -8.79
CA LYS A 190 -9.18 16.78 -7.56
C LYS A 190 -8.22 16.16 -6.56
N PHE A 191 -8.20 16.65 -5.33
CA PHE A 191 -7.69 15.91 -4.18
C PHE A 191 -8.78 14.97 -3.67
N VAL A 192 -8.56 13.66 -3.74
CA VAL A 192 -9.56 12.66 -3.34
C VAL A 192 -9.52 12.43 -1.83
N GLY A 193 -8.33 12.27 -1.25
CA GLY A 193 -8.16 12.00 0.16
C GLY A 193 -6.84 11.33 0.50
N THR A 194 -6.82 10.63 1.63
CA THR A 194 -5.62 9.95 2.15
C THR A 194 -5.85 8.46 2.38
N SER A 195 -4.78 7.69 2.30
CA SER A 195 -4.81 6.27 2.69
C SER A 195 -4.89 6.05 4.20
N ASN A 196 -4.61 7.05 5.01
CA ASN A 196 -4.70 7.01 6.46
C ASN A 196 -6.14 7.26 6.92
N VAL A 197 -6.82 6.23 7.42
CA VAL A 197 -8.24 6.32 7.80
C VAL A 197 -8.48 7.30 8.94
N TYR A 198 -7.57 7.37 9.93
CA TYR A 198 -7.69 8.32 11.03
C TYR A 198 -7.56 9.77 10.54
N LEU A 199 -6.59 10.06 9.68
CA LEU A 199 -6.44 11.40 9.10
C LEU A 199 -7.58 11.74 8.16
N ALA A 200 -8.12 10.74 7.44
CA ALA A 200 -9.33 10.93 6.65
C ALA A 200 -10.51 11.36 7.52
N MET A 201 -10.69 10.73 8.68
CA MET A 201 -11.72 11.12 9.66
C MET A 201 -11.44 12.50 10.24
N LYS A 202 -10.23 12.77 10.72
CA LYS A 202 -9.83 14.02 11.35
C LYS A 202 -10.05 15.23 10.42
N HIS A 203 -9.76 15.08 9.14
CA HIS A 203 -9.87 16.15 8.14
C HIS A 203 -11.15 16.04 7.30
N ASP A 204 -12.06 15.13 7.56
CA ASP A 204 -13.26 14.86 6.77
C ASP A 204 -12.97 14.78 5.26
N VAL A 205 -12.01 13.95 4.88
CA VAL A 205 -11.69 13.61 3.50
C VAL A 205 -12.01 12.12 3.25
N VAL A 206 -11.89 11.67 2.01
CA VAL A 206 -12.21 10.28 1.68
C VAL A 206 -11.04 9.35 2.05
N PRO A 207 -11.27 8.25 2.78
CA PRO A 207 -10.27 7.20 2.93
C PRO A 207 -10.12 6.46 1.60
N VAL A 208 -8.90 6.38 1.06
CA VAL A 208 -8.63 5.85 -0.28
C VAL A 208 -7.50 4.83 -0.28
N GLY A 209 -7.52 3.92 -1.23
CA GLY A 209 -6.48 2.95 -1.44
C GLY A 209 -6.91 1.86 -2.41
N THR A 210 -5.96 0.97 -2.68
CA THR A 210 -6.17 -0.23 -3.48
C THR A 210 -5.68 -1.44 -2.68
N MET A 211 -5.68 -2.65 -3.27
CA MET A 211 -5.00 -3.79 -2.66
C MET A 211 -3.46 -3.61 -2.70
N ALA A 212 -2.74 -4.40 -1.91
CA ALA A 212 -1.28 -4.49 -1.98
C ALA A 212 -0.85 -5.81 -2.64
N HIS A 213 0.38 -5.85 -3.16
CA HIS A 213 1.00 -7.05 -3.72
C HIS A 213 0.95 -8.25 -2.78
N GLU A 214 1.03 -8.00 -1.48
CA GLU A 214 0.90 -9.01 -0.43
C GLU A 214 -0.27 -9.96 -0.66
N PHE A 215 -1.45 -9.43 -1.06
CA PHE A 215 -2.64 -10.25 -1.29
C PHE A 215 -2.40 -11.30 -2.38
N VAL A 216 -1.82 -10.89 -3.49
CA VAL A 216 -1.51 -11.80 -4.62
C VAL A 216 -0.33 -12.69 -4.29
N CYS A 217 0.71 -12.17 -3.62
CA CYS A 217 1.89 -12.95 -3.23
C CYS A 217 1.56 -14.07 -2.22
N ALA A 218 0.72 -13.80 -1.21
CA ALA A 218 0.28 -14.82 -0.27
C ALA A 218 -0.50 -15.93 -0.97
N ILE A 219 -1.42 -15.57 -1.88
CA ILE A 219 -2.16 -16.54 -2.69
C ILE A 219 -1.21 -17.34 -3.58
N GLY A 220 -0.20 -16.69 -4.18
CA GLY A 220 0.84 -17.36 -4.96
C GLY A 220 1.65 -18.38 -4.16
N GLY A 221 1.96 -18.09 -2.89
CA GLY A 221 2.59 -19.06 -1.97
C GLY A 221 1.67 -20.23 -1.62
N MET A 222 0.38 -19.97 -1.43
CA MET A 222 -0.59 -21.01 -1.04
C MET A 222 -1.02 -21.91 -2.21
N TYR A 223 -1.22 -21.33 -3.41
CA TYR A 223 -1.89 -21.99 -4.54
C TYR A 223 -1.07 -22.03 -5.83
N GLY A 224 0.14 -21.48 -5.81
CA GLY A 224 1.02 -21.34 -6.98
C GLY A 224 0.82 -20.03 -7.74
N PRO A 225 1.90 -19.50 -8.36
CA PRO A 225 1.89 -18.19 -8.98
C PRO A 225 1.04 -18.10 -10.25
N GLN A 226 0.83 -19.20 -10.99
CA GLN A 226 0.06 -19.23 -12.24
C GLN A 226 -1.39 -18.82 -12.03
N MET A 227 -2.00 -19.24 -10.91
CA MET A 227 -3.41 -18.98 -10.59
C MET A 227 -3.63 -17.82 -9.63
N ALA A 228 -2.56 -17.23 -9.12
CA ALA A 228 -2.65 -16.26 -8.04
C ALA A 228 -3.51 -15.04 -8.40
N ASN A 229 -3.34 -14.46 -9.59
CA ASN A 229 -4.16 -13.34 -10.04
C ASN A 229 -5.64 -13.74 -10.20
N ASN A 230 -5.93 -14.91 -10.75
CA ASN A 230 -7.31 -15.39 -10.92
C ASN A 230 -8.00 -15.58 -9.57
N ILE A 231 -7.34 -16.26 -8.63
CA ILE A 231 -7.87 -16.47 -7.27
C ILE A 231 -8.04 -15.14 -6.55
N ALA A 232 -7.06 -14.23 -6.65
CA ALA A 232 -7.14 -12.91 -6.02
C ALA A 232 -8.31 -12.08 -6.55
N MET A 233 -8.50 -12.00 -7.87
CA MET A 233 -9.61 -11.28 -8.49
C MET A 233 -10.97 -11.88 -8.11
N ASN A 234 -11.09 -13.21 -8.09
CA ASN A 234 -12.32 -13.89 -7.66
C ASN A 234 -12.62 -13.65 -6.17
N SER A 235 -11.61 -13.75 -5.29
CA SER A 235 -11.80 -13.47 -3.87
C SER A 235 -12.23 -12.03 -3.62
N TRP A 236 -11.61 -11.07 -4.33
CA TRP A 236 -11.98 -9.67 -4.26
C TRP A 236 -13.42 -9.41 -4.75
N ARG A 237 -13.80 -10.04 -5.87
CA ARG A 237 -15.17 -10.00 -6.41
C ARG A 237 -16.17 -10.56 -5.42
N ASN A 238 -15.87 -11.71 -4.80
CA ASN A 238 -16.78 -12.36 -3.86
C ASN A 238 -17.05 -11.48 -2.63
N THR A 239 -16.01 -10.84 -2.10
CA THR A 239 -16.12 -9.99 -0.91
C THR A 239 -16.78 -8.64 -1.24
N PHE A 240 -16.35 -7.95 -2.30
CA PHE A 240 -16.74 -6.55 -2.56
C PHE A 240 -17.74 -6.37 -3.70
N ARG A 241 -18.08 -7.41 -4.45
CA ARG A 241 -19.16 -7.43 -5.47
C ARG A 241 -19.07 -6.28 -6.49
N GLY A 242 -17.84 -5.88 -6.88
CA GLY A 242 -17.59 -4.79 -7.83
C GLY A 242 -17.32 -3.43 -7.18
N ALA A 243 -17.54 -3.24 -5.88
CA ALA A 243 -16.96 -2.12 -5.16
C ALA A 243 -15.43 -2.29 -5.08
N LEU A 244 -14.66 -1.22 -4.83
CA LEU A 244 -13.20 -1.24 -4.79
C LEU A 244 -12.57 -1.81 -6.09
N GLY A 245 -13.06 -1.35 -7.20
CA GLY A 245 -12.82 -1.92 -8.53
C GLY A 245 -11.45 -1.61 -9.15
N THR A 246 -10.39 -1.27 -8.40
CA THR A 246 -9.05 -1.09 -8.95
C THR A 246 -8.15 -2.24 -8.56
N TYR A 247 -7.67 -3.01 -9.55
CA TYR A 247 -6.82 -4.16 -9.33
C TYR A 247 -5.34 -3.82 -9.54
N LEU A 248 -4.47 -4.33 -8.66
CA LEU A 248 -3.01 -4.20 -8.74
C LEU A 248 -2.45 -5.45 -9.43
N TYR A 249 -1.97 -5.31 -10.67
CA TYR A 249 -1.71 -6.44 -11.54
C TYR A 249 -0.27 -6.97 -11.52
N ASP A 250 0.70 -6.14 -11.15
CA ASP A 250 2.13 -6.38 -11.39
C ASP A 250 2.86 -7.26 -10.35
N SER A 251 2.11 -8.03 -9.54
CA SER A 251 2.73 -8.90 -8.51
C SER A 251 3.59 -10.01 -9.11
N PHE A 252 3.17 -10.59 -10.24
CA PHE A 252 3.88 -11.62 -11.00
C PHE A 252 4.11 -11.23 -12.46
N GLY A 253 4.12 -9.93 -12.74
CA GLY A 253 4.34 -9.37 -14.07
C GLY A 253 3.10 -9.40 -14.97
N TRP A 254 3.19 -8.58 -16.04
CA TRP A 254 2.13 -8.40 -17.02
C TRP A 254 1.69 -9.69 -17.71
N ASN A 255 2.64 -10.54 -18.10
CA ASN A 255 2.32 -11.74 -18.88
C ASN A 255 1.37 -12.68 -18.12
N ILE A 256 1.62 -12.89 -16.83
CA ILE A 256 0.79 -13.76 -15.98
C ILE A 256 -0.56 -13.11 -15.69
N PHE A 257 -0.57 -11.81 -15.40
CA PHE A 257 -1.82 -11.06 -15.26
C PHE A 257 -2.67 -11.17 -16.54
N ASN A 258 -2.07 -10.91 -17.71
CA ASN A 258 -2.77 -10.94 -19.01
C ASN A 258 -3.43 -12.28 -19.30
N LEU A 259 -2.83 -13.41 -18.91
CA LEU A 259 -3.42 -14.74 -19.03
C LEU A 259 -4.62 -14.95 -18.10
N ASN A 260 -4.65 -14.30 -16.96
CA ASN A 260 -5.68 -14.45 -15.94
C ASN A 260 -6.80 -13.39 -16.06
N PHE A 261 -6.58 -12.29 -16.80
CA PHE A 261 -7.51 -11.18 -16.89
C PHE A 261 -8.49 -11.38 -18.04
N SER A 262 -9.66 -11.87 -17.71
CA SER A 262 -10.75 -12.11 -18.65
C SER A 262 -11.59 -10.85 -18.93
N GLU A 263 -12.44 -10.92 -19.96
CA GLU A 263 -13.43 -9.88 -20.27
C GLU A 263 -14.39 -9.62 -19.10
N ASP A 264 -14.79 -10.68 -18.36
CA ASP A 264 -15.64 -10.54 -17.17
C ASP A 264 -14.97 -9.69 -16.09
N PHE A 265 -13.67 -9.93 -15.80
CA PHE A 265 -12.92 -9.09 -14.87
C PHE A 265 -12.72 -7.68 -15.40
N ALA A 266 -12.46 -7.53 -16.72
CA ALA A 266 -12.30 -6.23 -17.34
C ALA A 266 -13.58 -5.39 -17.25
N ASN A 267 -14.75 -6.01 -17.36
CA ASN A 267 -16.04 -5.34 -17.17
C ASN A 267 -16.33 -5.04 -15.69
N LEU A 268 -16.01 -5.97 -14.77
CA LEU A 268 -16.26 -5.83 -13.34
C LEU A 268 -15.39 -4.76 -12.68
N PHE A 269 -14.08 -4.79 -12.96
CA PHE A 269 -13.13 -3.84 -12.36
C PHE A 269 -13.22 -2.47 -13.05
N LYS A 270 -13.24 -1.41 -12.24
CA LYS A 270 -13.23 -0.03 -12.74
C LYS A 270 -11.92 0.35 -13.40
N GLY A 271 -10.83 -0.33 -13.03
CA GLY A 271 -9.54 -0.03 -13.57
C GLY A 271 -8.39 -0.86 -13.00
N LEU A 272 -7.18 -0.47 -13.35
CA LEU A 272 -5.94 -1.12 -12.98
C LEU A 272 -4.99 -0.12 -12.31
N ARG A 273 -4.06 -0.63 -11.48
CA ARG A 273 -3.00 0.16 -10.85
C ARG A 273 -1.64 -0.26 -11.40
N ILE A 274 -0.86 0.74 -11.82
CA ILE A 274 0.56 0.62 -12.22
C ILE A 274 1.42 0.97 -11.00
N ASP A 275 2.28 0.04 -10.56
CA ASP A 275 3.19 0.22 -9.41
C ASP A 275 4.65 -0.13 -9.74
N SER A 276 4.93 -0.51 -10.98
CA SER A 276 6.28 -0.80 -11.50
C SER A 276 6.34 -0.66 -13.02
N GLY A 277 7.56 -0.63 -13.58
CA GLY A 277 7.83 -0.48 -15.00
C GLY A 277 7.66 0.95 -15.51
N ASP A 278 7.89 1.16 -16.82
CA ASP A 278 7.66 2.45 -17.46
C ASP A 278 6.16 2.77 -17.55
N ASN A 279 5.76 3.92 -17.01
CA ASN A 279 4.34 4.27 -16.89
C ASN A 279 3.63 4.40 -18.25
N ARG A 280 4.32 4.81 -19.32
CA ARG A 280 3.72 4.95 -20.66
C ARG A 280 3.56 3.59 -21.31
N GLU A 281 4.60 2.75 -21.24
CA GLU A 281 4.55 1.39 -21.77
C GLU A 281 3.46 0.57 -21.09
N GLN A 282 3.41 0.60 -19.76
CA GLN A 282 2.39 -0.12 -18.98
C GLN A 282 0.98 0.38 -19.31
N LEU A 283 0.78 1.69 -19.45
CA LEU A 283 -0.50 2.25 -19.87
C LEU A 283 -0.92 1.73 -21.25
N MET A 284 0.00 1.70 -22.22
CA MET A 284 -0.34 1.24 -23.58
C MET A 284 -0.72 -0.24 -23.61
N ARG A 285 -0.04 -1.10 -22.82
CA ARG A 285 -0.42 -2.51 -22.63
C ARG A 285 -1.84 -2.64 -22.07
N ILE A 286 -2.19 -1.82 -21.08
CA ILE A 286 -3.53 -1.78 -20.47
C ILE A 286 -4.57 -1.34 -21.51
N VAL A 287 -4.30 -0.28 -22.28
CA VAL A 287 -5.17 0.24 -23.34
C VAL A 287 -5.45 -0.82 -24.41
N GLU A 288 -4.42 -1.49 -24.89
CA GLU A 288 -4.54 -2.57 -25.87
C GLU A 288 -5.36 -3.74 -25.32
N LYS A 289 -5.15 -4.10 -24.05
CA LYS A 289 -5.91 -5.17 -23.41
C LYS A 289 -7.39 -4.86 -23.31
N TYR A 290 -7.79 -3.65 -22.89
CA TYR A 290 -9.20 -3.26 -22.87
C TYR A 290 -9.80 -3.22 -24.28
N ARG A 291 -9.08 -2.68 -25.26
CA ARG A 291 -9.53 -2.68 -26.68
C ARG A 291 -9.73 -4.09 -27.24
N SER A 292 -8.89 -5.06 -26.85
CA SER A 292 -9.03 -6.46 -27.27
C SER A 292 -10.35 -7.11 -26.80
N PHE A 293 -10.95 -6.56 -25.75
CA PHE A 293 -12.27 -6.94 -25.24
C PHE A 293 -13.40 -6.04 -25.76
N GLY A 294 -13.13 -5.11 -26.68
CA GLY A 294 -14.13 -4.14 -27.18
C GLY A 294 -14.51 -3.06 -26.14
N ILE A 295 -13.74 -2.92 -25.06
CA ILE A 295 -14.00 -1.93 -24.00
C ILE A 295 -13.26 -0.64 -24.35
N ASP A 296 -13.96 0.52 -24.28
CA ASP A 296 -13.31 1.82 -24.40
C ASP A 296 -12.42 2.09 -23.17
N PRO A 297 -11.09 2.21 -23.36
CA PRO A 297 -10.19 2.47 -22.23
C PRO A 297 -10.46 3.80 -21.51
N LYS A 298 -11.07 4.79 -22.17
CA LYS A 298 -11.49 6.07 -21.57
C LYS A 298 -12.56 5.90 -20.50
N SER A 299 -13.30 4.80 -20.51
CA SER A 299 -14.24 4.44 -19.45
C SER A 299 -13.57 3.87 -18.21
N LYS A 300 -12.26 3.55 -18.27
CA LYS A 300 -11.51 2.88 -17.22
C LYS A 300 -10.54 3.81 -16.50
N GLN A 301 -10.43 3.61 -15.18
CA GLN A 301 -9.45 4.31 -14.36
C GLN A 301 -8.09 3.59 -14.44
N VAL A 302 -7.01 4.37 -14.51
CA VAL A 302 -5.65 3.85 -14.28
C VAL A 302 -5.02 4.66 -13.15
N ILE A 303 -4.64 3.95 -12.07
CA ILE A 303 -3.95 4.56 -10.93
C ILE A 303 -2.45 4.38 -11.12
N PHE A 304 -1.72 5.47 -11.17
CA PHE A 304 -0.26 5.50 -11.20
C PHE A 304 0.27 5.69 -9.78
N SER A 305 1.22 4.85 -9.37
CA SER A 305 1.79 4.90 -8.00
C SER A 305 3.26 4.47 -7.92
N ASN A 306 3.94 4.36 -9.06
CA ASN A 306 5.35 3.98 -9.13
C ASN A 306 6.25 5.20 -8.91
N ALA A 307 6.72 5.39 -7.67
CA ALA A 307 7.71 6.41 -7.28
C ALA A 307 7.45 7.83 -7.80
N LEU A 308 6.21 8.31 -7.71
CA LEU A 308 5.78 9.58 -8.27
C LEU A 308 6.18 10.78 -7.41
N ASP A 309 6.62 11.83 -8.08
CA ASP A 309 6.63 13.20 -7.60
C ASP A 309 5.57 14.07 -8.33
N THR A 310 5.51 15.35 -8.00
CA THR A 310 4.57 16.30 -8.60
C THR A 310 4.77 16.46 -10.11
N ASP A 311 6.02 16.53 -10.57
CA ASP A 311 6.35 16.75 -11.98
C ASP A 311 6.04 15.51 -12.82
N ALA A 312 6.43 14.34 -12.35
CA ALA A 312 6.11 13.07 -13.01
C ALA A 312 4.60 12.86 -13.12
N ALA A 313 3.83 13.16 -12.08
CA ALA A 313 2.37 13.05 -12.11
C ALA A 313 1.74 13.99 -13.16
N ILE A 314 2.22 15.23 -13.25
CA ILE A 314 1.75 16.20 -14.26
C ILE A 314 2.08 15.74 -15.68
N GLU A 315 3.29 15.22 -15.90
CA GLU A 315 3.70 14.71 -17.23
C GLU A 315 2.87 13.48 -17.64
N ILE A 316 2.62 12.56 -16.72
CA ILE A 316 1.75 11.41 -16.97
C ILE A 316 0.32 11.87 -17.25
N GLN A 317 -0.21 12.86 -16.51
CA GLN A 317 -1.55 13.42 -16.73
C GLN A 317 -1.72 13.93 -18.16
N LYS A 318 -0.74 14.69 -18.68
CA LYS A 318 -0.79 15.24 -20.05
C LYS A 318 -0.95 14.14 -21.10
N PHE A 319 -0.27 13.01 -20.90
CA PHE A 319 -0.30 11.87 -21.81
C PHE A 319 -1.53 10.97 -21.58
N ALA A 320 -1.76 10.57 -20.33
CA ALA A 320 -2.72 9.51 -20.00
C ALA A 320 -4.19 9.91 -20.19
N LYS A 321 -4.53 11.20 -20.03
CA LYS A 321 -5.91 11.71 -20.16
C LYS A 321 -6.57 11.43 -21.53
N ASP A 322 -5.76 11.21 -22.56
CA ASP A 322 -6.26 10.91 -23.89
C ASP A 322 -6.64 9.44 -24.06
N TYR A 323 -6.21 8.58 -23.13
CA TYR A 323 -6.39 7.12 -23.20
C TYR A 323 -7.26 6.56 -22.08
N CYS A 324 -7.26 7.16 -20.87
CA CYS A 324 -7.97 6.62 -19.71
C CYS A 324 -8.40 7.74 -18.76
N GLN A 325 -8.94 7.39 -17.59
CA GLN A 325 -9.15 8.28 -16.45
C GLN A 325 -7.96 8.15 -15.49
N PRO A 326 -6.90 8.97 -15.64
CA PRO A 326 -5.71 8.86 -14.81
C PRO A 326 -5.98 9.34 -13.38
N SER A 327 -5.35 8.65 -12.41
CA SER A 327 -5.35 9.04 -11.01
C SER A 327 -3.98 8.71 -10.40
N PHE A 328 -3.57 9.44 -9.37
CA PHE A 328 -2.22 9.39 -8.84
C PHE A 328 -2.22 9.09 -7.35
N GLY A 329 -1.52 8.01 -6.95
CA GLY A 329 -1.23 7.71 -5.56
C GLY A 329 0.21 8.11 -5.24
N ILE A 330 0.41 9.22 -4.53
CA ILE A 330 1.73 9.76 -4.23
C ILE A 330 2.03 9.55 -2.74
N GLY A 331 3.19 8.96 -2.44
CA GLY A 331 3.56 8.58 -1.09
C GLY A 331 4.62 9.48 -0.47
N THR A 332 5.85 8.99 -0.38
CA THR A 332 6.99 9.61 0.32
C THR A 332 7.25 11.07 -0.11
N HIS A 333 7.05 11.38 -1.39
CA HIS A 333 7.19 12.75 -1.92
C HIS A 333 6.26 13.76 -1.22
N PHE A 334 5.14 13.31 -0.67
CA PHE A 334 4.25 14.17 0.11
C PHE A 334 4.60 14.18 1.60
N THR A 335 4.87 13.03 2.18
CA THR A 335 4.90 12.85 3.64
C THR A 335 6.31 12.83 4.24
N ASN A 336 7.35 12.89 3.41
CA ASN A 336 8.75 12.88 3.84
C ASN A 336 9.65 13.61 2.83
N ASP A 337 9.50 14.93 2.73
CA ASP A 337 10.27 15.79 1.82
C ASP A 337 10.69 17.08 2.54
N PHE A 338 11.24 16.91 3.76
CA PHE A 338 11.87 18.00 4.52
C PHE A 338 13.26 18.30 3.97
N GLU A 339 13.65 19.57 4.03
CA GLU A 339 14.99 19.99 3.61
C GLU A 339 16.07 19.39 4.53
N GLY A 340 17.12 18.83 3.94
CA GLY A 340 18.21 18.20 4.69
C GLY A 340 17.89 16.81 5.25
N VAL A 341 16.69 16.27 5.05
CA VAL A 341 16.28 14.94 5.53
C VAL A 341 16.15 13.97 4.37
N LYS A 342 16.85 12.84 4.45
CA LYS A 342 16.72 11.75 3.49
C LYS A 342 15.59 10.80 3.90
N PRO A 343 14.57 10.58 3.05
CA PRO A 343 13.54 9.59 3.32
C PRO A 343 14.13 8.18 3.43
N MET A 344 13.69 7.41 4.43
CA MET A 344 14.10 6.02 4.58
C MET A 344 13.54 5.16 3.44
N ASN A 345 14.35 4.23 2.92
CA ASN A 345 13.95 3.31 1.87
C ASN A 345 13.64 1.90 2.41
N ILE A 346 12.74 1.86 3.37
CA ILE A 346 12.36 0.67 4.13
C ILE A 346 11.08 0.03 3.62
N VAL A 347 11.00 -1.30 3.70
CA VAL A 347 9.82 -2.09 3.35
C VAL A 347 9.70 -3.31 4.28
N ILE A 348 8.47 -3.78 4.48
CA ILE A 348 8.19 -5.12 5.04
C ILE A 348 7.47 -5.92 3.96
N LYS A 349 7.89 -7.15 3.74
CA LYS A 349 7.36 -8.01 2.68
C LYS A 349 6.93 -9.35 3.22
N LEU A 350 5.77 -9.80 2.77
CA LEU A 350 5.32 -11.18 2.96
C LEU A 350 6.23 -12.10 2.14
N VAL A 351 6.83 -13.07 2.81
CA VAL A 351 7.84 -13.98 2.23
C VAL A 351 7.41 -15.43 2.23
N ALA A 352 6.41 -15.79 3.04
CA ALA A 352 5.88 -17.14 3.07
C ALA A 352 4.42 -17.18 3.53
N ALA A 353 3.67 -18.16 3.06
CA ALA A 353 2.28 -18.38 3.42
C ALA A 353 1.95 -19.87 3.50
N LYS A 354 0.96 -20.23 4.31
CA LYS A 354 0.33 -21.56 4.33
C LYS A 354 -1.17 -21.43 4.50
N ILE A 355 -1.92 -22.38 3.97
CA ILE A 355 -3.39 -22.32 3.91
C ILE A 355 -4.03 -22.39 5.31
N THR A 356 -3.39 -23.12 6.22
CA THR A 356 -3.92 -23.36 7.56
C THR A 356 -2.81 -23.58 8.57
N GLU A 357 -3.09 -23.29 9.81
CA GLU A 357 -2.18 -23.56 10.93
C GLU A 357 -1.82 -25.06 11.04
N ALA A 358 -2.71 -25.94 10.65
CA ALA A 358 -2.47 -27.39 10.67
C ALA A 358 -1.35 -27.87 9.71
N TRP A 359 -0.96 -27.07 8.72
CA TRP A 359 0.17 -27.39 7.84
C TRP A 359 1.49 -27.14 8.57
N THR A 360 2.37 -28.14 8.53
CA THR A 360 3.68 -28.05 9.20
C THR A 360 4.60 -27.03 8.53
N PHE A 361 4.56 -26.91 7.20
CA PHE A 361 5.49 -26.10 6.45
C PHE A 361 4.80 -24.90 5.81
N TYR A 362 5.52 -23.77 5.79
CA TYR A 362 5.20 -22.62 4.97
C TYR A 362 5.70 -22.82 3.55
N ASN A 363 4.96 -22.34 2.60
CA ASN A 363 5.44 -22.17 1.23
C ASN A 363 6.04 -20.78 1.07
N ASP A 364 7.30 -20.71 0.70
CA ASP A 364 7.94 -19.44 0.34
C ASP A 364 7.28 -18.82 -0.88
N THR A 365 7.16 -17.51 -0.88
CA THR A 365 6.63 -16.70 -1.98
C THR A 365 7.54 -15.51 -2.28
N CYS A 366 7.31 -14.85 -3.41
CA CYS A 366 8.04 -13.66 -3.82
C CYS A 366 7.12 -12.68 -4.56
N LYS A 367 7.60 -11.46 -4.76
CA LYS A 367 7.07 -10.53 -5.78
C LYS A 367 8.02 -10.54 -6.97
N LEU A 368 7.46 -10.69 -8.19
CA LEU A 368 8.18 -10.45 -9.44
C LEU A 368 7.73 -9.08 -9.94
N SER A 369 8.67 -8.16 -10.09
CA SER A 369 8.38 -6.80 -10.56
C SER A 369 8.61 -6.71 -12.07
N GLU A 370 7.97 -5.76 -12.75
CA GLU A 370 8.30 -5.40 -14.15
C GLU A 370 9.70 -4.75 -14.25
N ASP A 371 10.22 -4.21 -13.16
CA ASP A 371 11.57 -3.62 -13.12
C ASP A 371 12.62 -4.71 -12.86
N GLU A 372 13.62 -4.79 -13.71
CA GLU A 372 14.80 -5.65 -13.49
C GLU A 372 15.48 -5.29 -12.15
N GLY A 373 15.81 -6.31 -11.36
CA GLY A 373 16.47 -6.14 -10.05
C GLY A 373 15.55 -5.69 -8.91
N LYS A 374 14.26 -5.44 -9.14
CA LYS A 374 13.28 -5.13 -8.08
C LYS A 374 12.45 -6.34 -7.60
N HIS A 375 12.90 -7.56 -7.90
CA HIS A 375 12.28 -8.77 -7.34
C HIS A 375 12.45 -8.79 -5.82
N VAL A 376 11.44 -9.29 -5.11
CA VAL A 376 11.45 -9.39 -3.65
C VAL A 376 11.20 -10.82 -3.24
N GLY A 377 12.10 -11.37 -2.45
CA GLY A 377 12.08 -12.76 -1.98
C GLY A 377 13.48 -13.39 -2.03
N LYS A 378 13.61 -14.59 -1.50
CA LYS A 378 14.86 -15.35 -1.57
C LYS A 378 15.20 -15.63 -3.04
N PRO A 379 16.49 -15.50 -3.46
CA PRO A 379 16.88 -15.71 -4.88
C PRO A 379 16.44 -17.04 -5.47
N GLU A 380 16.48 -18.12 -4.69
CA GLU A 380 16.03 -19.44 -5.12
C GLU A 380 14.51 -19.51 -5.32
N VAL A 381 13.73 -18.76 -4.52
CA VAL A 381 12.27 -18.66 -4.65
C VAL A 381 11.91 -17.87 -5.89
N VAL A 382 12.57 -16.73 -6.11
CA VAL A 382 12.41 -15.93 -7.32
C VAL A 382 12.68 -16.78 -8.57
N ARG A 383 13.81 -17.49 -8.63
CA ARG A 383 14.13 -18.38 -9.76
C ARG A 383 13.07 -19.47 -9.97
N ARG A 384 12.62 -20.12 -8.88
CA ARG A 384 11.57 -21.15 -8.94
C ARG A 384 10.27 -20.61 -9.50
N PHE A 385 9.86 -19.39 -9.07
CA PHE A 385 8.64 -18.76 -9.57
C PHE A 385 8.80 -18.34 -11.04
N MET A 386 9.93 -17.76 -11.43
CA MET A 386 10.19 -17.42 -12.83
C MET A 386 10.13 -18.67 -13.73
N GLN A 387 10.76 -19.78 -13.32
CA GLN A 387 10.67 -21.06 -14.04
C GLN A 387 9.24 -21.58 -14.14
N ALA A 388 8.47 -21.56 -13.03
CA ALA A 388 7.09 -21.99 -13.01
C ALA A 388 6.18 -21.14 -13.93
N LEU A 389 6.57 -19.90 -14.19
CA LEU A 389 5.85 -18.93 -15.03
C LEU A 389 6.41 -18.82 -16.45
N ASN A 390 7.40 -19.64 -16.83
CA ASN A 390 8.13 -19.59 -18.10
C ASN A 390 8.71 -18.18 -18.41
N MET A 391 9.15 -17.46 -17.38
CA MET A 391 9.86 -16.18 -17.49
C MET A 391 11.36 -16.48 -17.63
N GLN A 392 12.01 -15.80 -18.59
CA GLN A 392 13.47 -15.89 -18.81
C GLN A 392 14.21 -14.91 -17.92
#